data_e3ee78a4cf9bcd29c7c88a3b32e0ec9f
#
_entry.id   e3ee78a4cf9bcd29c7c88a3b32e0ec9f
#
_cell.length_a   1.000
_cell.length_b   1.000
_cell.length_c   1.000
_cell.angle_alpha   90.00
_cell.angle_beta   90.00
_cell.angle_gamma   90.00
#
_symmetry.space_group_name_H-M   'P 1'
#
loop_
_entity.id
_entity.type
_entity.pdbx_description
1 polymer ?
#
loop_
_entity_poly.entity_id
_entity_poly.type
_entity_poly.pdbx_seq_one_letter_code
_entity_poly.pdbx_strand_id
1 'polypeptide(L)'
;MSDAATQIADTNKTNDVVLYMKGTKTMPQCGFSSRVAGVLNYMNVDFADVNVLADDALRQGIKDFSDWPTVPQLYVKGEFVGGCDIITEMTLSGELDQLFEENGVSYDKDAADKIREANAEE
;
A
#
# COMPACT_ATOMS: atom_id res chain seq x y z
N MET A 1 21.35 -1.00 17.49
CA MET A 1 21.25 -0.95 16.03
C MET A 1 19.94 -1.59 15.60
N SER A 2 19.11 -0.83 14.96
CA SER A 2 17.85 -1.40 14.48
C SER A 2 18.10 -2.17 13.19
N ASP A 3 17.57 -3.37 13.10
CA ASP A 3 17.57 -4.13 11.86
C ASP A 3 16.34 -3.75 11.02
N ALA A 4 16.21 -4.34 9.83
CA ALA A 4 15.11 -4.04 8.93
C ALA A 4 13.75 -4.35 9.57
N ALA A 5 13.64 -5.47 10.28
CA ALA A 5 12.39 -5.85 10.94
C ALA A 5 11.94 -4.82 11.97
N THR A 6 12.88 -4.28 12.75
CA THR A 6 12.59 -3.24 13.74
C THR A 6 12.14 -1.94 13.05
N GLN A 7 12.82 -1.54 11.97
CA GLN A 7 12.45 -0.36 11.19
C GLN A 7 11.04 -0.49 10.61
N ILE A 8 10.73 -1.66 10.07
CA ILE A 8 9.41 -1.94 9.49
C ILE A 8 8.33 -1.85 10.57
N ALA A 9 8.57 -2.51 11.70
CA ALA A 9 7.62 -2.51 12.81
C ALA A 9 7.36 -1.09 13.32
N ASP A 10 8.42 -0.28 13.47
CA ASP A 10 8.30 1.11 13.92
C ASP A 10 7.54 1.98 12.91
N THR A 11 7.84 1.83 11.63
CA THR A 11 7.17 2.58 10.57
C THR A 11 5.67 2.25 10.54
N ASN A 12 5.35 0.97 10.65
CA ASN A 12 3.96 0.51 10.64
C ASN A 12 3.20 0.94 11.88
N LYS A 13 3.89 1.11 13.00
CA LYS A 13 3.28 1.55 14.26
C LYS A 13 2.96 3.05 14.25
N THR A 14 3.83 3.84 13.62
CA THR A 14 3.71 5.30 13.63
C THR A 14 2.86 5.86 12.50
N ASN A 15 2.50 5.03 11.52
CA ASN A 15 1.70 5.45 10.36
C ASN A 15 0.54 4.48 10.17
N ASP A 16 -0.65 5.01 9.97
CA ASP A 16 -1.85 4.19 9.80
C ASP A 16 -1.81 3.38 8.50
N VAL A 17 -1.31 3.99 7.43
CA VAL A 17 -1.21 3.35 6.12
C VAL A 17 0.22 3.49 5.62
N VAL A 18 0.84 2.37 5.27
CA VAL A 18 2.22 2.35 4.76
C VAL A 18 2.29 1.51 3.49
N LEU A 19 2.90 2.06 2.47
CA LEU A 19 3.16 1.33 1.22
C LEU A 19 4.66 1.15 1.03
N TYR A 20 5.11 -0.09 1.05
CA TYR A 20 6.48 -0.44 0.70
C TYR A 20 6.52 -0.68 -0.80
N MET A 21 7.32 0.11 -1.51
CA MET A 21 7.23 0.19 -2.97
C MET A 21 8.60 0.41 -3.60
N LYS A 22 8.67 0.22 -4.90
CA LYS A 22 9.86 0.58 -5.69
C LYS A 22 9.66 2.02 -6.18
N GLY A 23 10.52 2.91 -5.71
CA GLY A 23 10.42 4.35 -5.93
C GLY A 23 9.61 5.03 -4.83
N THR A 24 9.06 6.20 -5.14
CA THR A 24 8.26 6.99 -4.22
C THR A 24 6.84 7.17 -4.75
N LYS A 25 5.94 7.66 -3.90
CA LYS A 25 4.54 7.85 -4.30
C LYS A 25 4.37 8.87 -5.42
N THR A 26 5.33 9.79 -5.58
CA THR A 26 5.32 10.79 -6.66
C THR A 26 6.14 10.34 -7.87
N MET A 27 7.09 9.40 -7.67
CA MET A 27 7.95 8.89 -8.74
C MET A 27 8.14 7.36 -8.59
N PRO A 28 7.08 6.58 -8.84
CA PRO A 28 7.21 5.12 -8.79
C PRO A 28 8.16 4.60 -9.87
N GLN A 29 8.93 3.57 -9.54
CA GLN A 29 9.93 2.98 -10.44
C GLN A 29 9.53 1.59 -10.94
N CYS A 30 8.28 1.19 -10.74
CA CYS A 30 7.77 -0.13 -11.12
C CYS A 30 6.29 0.00 -11.42
N GLY A 31 5.82 -0.65 -12.47
CA GLY A 31 4.41 -0.58 -12.87
C GLY A 31 3.45 -1.06 -11.78
N PHE A 32 3.83 -2.10 -11.04
CA PHE A 32 2.98 -2.61 -9.95
C PHE A 32 2.94 -1.62 -8.79
N SER A 33 4.08 -1.03 -8.42
CA SER A 33 4.12 0.01 -7.38
C SER A 33 3.35 1.25 -7.81
N SER A 34 3.46 1.63 -9.08
CA SER A 34 2.73 2.76 -9.65
C SER A 34 1.22 2.57 -9.54
N ARG A 35 0.74 1.36 -9.80
CA ARG A 35 -0.69 1.05 -9.73
C ARG A 35 -1.22 1.23 -8.31
N VAL A 36 -0.57 0.66 -7.33
CA VAL A 36 -1.04 0.74 -5.93
C VAL A 36 -0.93 2.17 -5.42
N ALA A 37 0.20 2.83 -5.65
CA ALA A 37 0.36 4.24 -5.24
C ALA A 37 -0.68 5.11 -5.93
N GLY A 38 -0.96 4.85 -7.21
CA GLY A 38 -1.96 5.58 -7.98
C GLY A 38 -3.36 5.46 -7.39
N VAL A 39 -3.75 4.25 -7.00
CA VAL A 39 -5.06 4.01 -6.36
C VAL A 39 -5.16 4.79 -5.06
N LEU A 40 -4.15 4.71 -4.20
CA LEU A 40 -4.17 5.40 -2.91
C LEU A 40 -4.18 6.92 -3.08
N ASN A 41 -3.39 7.43 -4.02
CA ASN A 41 -3.37 8.86 -4.33
C ASN A 41 -4.72 9.32 -4.88
N TYR A 42 -5.31 8.56 -5.80
CA TYR A 42 -6.60 8.89 -6.39
C TYR A 42 -7.72 8.90 -5.35
N MET A 43 -7.68 7.94 -4.42
CA MET A 43 -8.64 7.86 -3.32
C MET A 43 -8.33 8.86 -2.20
N ASN A 44 -7.31 9.66 -2.38
CA ASN A 44 -6.90 10.70 -1.43
C ASN A 44 -6.59 10.15 -0.03
N VAL A 45 -6.00 8.96 0.01
CA VAL A 45 -5.56 8.34 1.26
C VAL A 45 -4.21 8.94 1.66
N ASP A 46 -4.08 9.32 2.93
CA ASP A 46 -2.81 9.76 3.47
C ASP A 46 -2.00 8.51 3.85
N PHE A 47 -0.90 8.28 3.14
CA PHE A 47 -0.06 7.10 3.40
C PHE A 47 1.42 7.47 3.39
N ALA A 48 2.17 6.75 4.21
CA ALA A 48 3.64 6.82 4.17
C ALA A 48 4.13 5.88 3.08
N ASP A 49 5.06 6.36 2.27
CA ASP A 49 5.70 5.54 1.24
C ASP A 49 7.13 5.22 1.65
N VAL A 50 7.53 3.96 1.46
CA VAL A 50 8.88 3.52 1.77
C VAL A 50 9.50 2.94 0.51
N ASN A 51 10.58 3.59 0.04
CA ASN A 51 11.27 3.18 -1.18
C ASN A 51 12.28 2.08 -0.87
N VAL A 52 11.92 0.84 -1.21
CA VAL A 52 12.80 -0.30 -0.94
C VAL A 52 14.01 -0.36 -1.87
N LEU A 53 14.04 0.42 -2.94
CA LEU A 53 15.21 0.49 -3.82
C LEU A 53 16.36 1.28 -3.19
N ALA A 54 16.06 2.11 -2.19
CA ALA A 54 17.08 2.91 -1.51
C ALA A 54 17.86 2.12 -0.46
N ASP A 55 17.40 0.92 -0.10
CA ASP A 55 18.02 0.13 0.98
C ASP A 55 17.78 -1.36 0.74
N ASP A 56 18.82 -2.08 0.35
CA ASP A 56 18.72 -3.52 0.05
C ASP A 56 18.31 -4.35 1.26
N ALA A 57 18.78 -3.97 2.46
CA ALA A 57 18.39 -4.67 3.68
C ALA A 57 16.90 -4.53 3.94
N LEU A 58 16.34 -3.35 3.67
CA LEU A 58 14.91 -3.11 3.81
C LEU A 58 14.11 -3.87 2.76
N ARG A 59 14.61 -3.91 1.52
CA ARG A 59 13.98 -4.65 0.43
C ARG A 59 13.84 -6.14 0.75
N GLN A 60 14.89 -6.75 1.26
CA GLN A 60 14.85 -8.15 1.70
C GLN A 60 14.04 -8.28 2.97
N GLY A 61 14.22 -7.36 3.91
CA GLY A 61 13.56 -7.39 5.21
C GLY A 61 12.04 -7.34 5.12
N ILE A 62 11.48 -6.56 4.19
CA ILE A 62 10.02 -6.49 4.06
C ILE A 62 9.42 -7.81 3.57
N LYS A 63 10.14 -8.54 2.72
CA LYS A 63 9.71 -9.85 2.24
C LYS A 63 9.72 -10.86 3.37
N ASP A 64 10.76 -10.84 4.19
CA ASP A 64 10.88 -11.72 5.36
C ASP A 64 9.82 -11.37 6.40
N PHE A 65 9.59 -10.08 6.64
CA PHE A 65 8.64 -9.59 7.63
C PHE A 65 7.22 -10.05 7.34
N SER A 66 6.82 -9.98 6.09
CA SER A 66 5.46 -10.35 5.66
C SER A 66 5.31 -11.81 5.27
N ASP A 67 6.43 -12.52 5.08
CA ASP A 67 6.44 -13.83 4.43
C ASP A 67 5.79 -13.77 3.04
N TRP A 68 6.01 -12.66 2.32
CA TRP A 68 5.46 -12.41 1.00
C TRP A 68 6.59 -12.00 0.05
N PRO A 69 6.71 -12.63 -1.13
CA PRO A 69 7.93 -12.54 -1.93
C PRO A 69 8.08 -11.28 -2.78
N THR A 70 7.04 -10.48 -2.91
CA THR A 70 7.05 -9.36 -3.87
C THR A 70 6.73 -8.03 -3.23
N VAL A 71 7.11 -6.95 -3.92
CA VAL A 71 6.79 -5.56 -3.60
C VAL A 71 6.04 -5.01 -4.82
N PRO A 72 4.98 -4.21 -4.66
CA PRO A 72 4.59 -3.45 -3.46
C PRO A 72 3.87 -4.27 -2.40
N GLN A 73 3.91 -3.75 -1.17
CA GLN A 73 3.16 -4.32 -0.04
C GLN A 73 2.48 -3.20 0.73
N LEU A 74 1.18 -3.35 0.95
CA LEU A 74 0.38 -2.38 1.70
C LEU A 74 0.12 -2.88 3.10
N TYR A 75 0.31 -1.99 4.09
CA TYR A 75 -0.01 -2.23 5.49
C TYR A 75 -1.02 -1.19 5.96
N VAL A 76 -2.01 -1.64 6.72
CA VAL A 76 -3.00 -0.76 7.36
C VAL A 76 -3.03 -1.08 8.84
N LYS A 77 -2.78 -0.09 9.68
CA LYS A 77 -2.72 -0.24 11.15
C LYS A 77 -1.77 -1.38 11.57
N GLY A 78 -0.65 -1.50 10.89
CA GLY A 78 0.38 -2.48 11.20
C GLY A 78 0.13 -3.87 10.64
N GLU A 79 -0.99 -4.10 9.97
CA GLU A 79 -1.31 -5.40 9.40
C GLU A 79 -1.09 -5.43 7.89
N PHE A 80 -0.48 -6.49 7.41
CA PHE A 80 -0.25 -6.71 5.99
C PHE A 80 -1.58 -6.94 5.27
N VAL A 81 -1.85 -6.15 4.25
CA VAL A 81 -3.09 -6.25 3.47
C VAL A 81 -2.85 -7.06 2.20
N GLY A 82 -1.82 -6.71 1.44
CA GLY A 82 -1.53 -7.44 0.21
C GLY A 82 -0.64 -6.65 -0.75
N GLY A 83 -0.40 -7.26 -1.89
CA GLY A 83 0.35 -6.67 -2.99
C GLY A 83 -0.56 -6.12 -4.07
N CYS A 84 0.00 -5.89 -5.27
CA CYS A 84 -0.71 -5.22 -6.35
C CYS A 84 -2.03 -5.91 -6.74
N ASP A 85 -2.01 -7.23 -6.95
CA ASP A 85 -3.20 -7.94 -7.40
C ASP A 85 -4.32 -7.93 -6.36
N ILE A 86 -3.95 -8.14 -5.10
CA ILE A 86 -4.92 -8.16 -4.01
C ILE A 86 -5.53 -6.78 -3.83
N ILE A 87 -4.70 -5.72 -3.83
CA ILE A 87 -5.18 -4.36 -3.67
C ILE A 87 -6.08 -3.95 -4.83
N THR A 88 -5.73 -4.35 -6.04
CA THR A 88 -6.56 -4.09 -7.22
C THR A 88 -7.94 -4.75 -7.07
N GLU A 89 -7.98 -6.03 -6.68
CA GLU A 89 -9.24 -6.73 -6.45
C GLU A 89 -10.07 -6.08 -5.35
N MET A 90 -9.44 -5.73 -4.24
CA MET A 90 -10.11 -5.08 -3.11
C MET A 90 -10.69 -3.72 -3.48
N THR A 91 -9.97 -2.99 -4.35
CA THR A 91 -10.44 -1.69 -4.84
C THR A 91 -11.73 -1.87 -5.65
N LEU A 92 -11.73 -2.86 -6.55
CA LEU A 92 -12.87 -3.11 -7.44
C LEU A 92 -14.07 -3.72 -6.70
N SER A 93 -13.83 -4.51 -5.67
CA SER A 93 -14.91 -5.15 -4.90
C SER A 93 -15.51 -4.26 -3.83
N GLY A 94 -14.81 -3.18 -3.45
CA GLY A 94 -15.20 -2.33 -2.32
C GLY A 94 -14.64 -2.79 -0.99
N GLU A 95 -13.91 -3.90 -0.95
CA GLU A 95 -13.30 -4.39 0.28
C GLU A 95 -12.24 -3.44 0.84
N LEU A 96 -11.53 -2.72 -0.04
CA LEU A 96 -10.55 -1.74 0.41
C LEU A 96 -11.23 -0.58 1.12
N ASP A 97 -12.33 -0.09 0.59
CA ASP A 97 -13.15 0.96 1.23
C ASP A 97 -13.56 0.51 2.63
N GLN A 98 -14.08 -0.71 2.73
CA GLN A 98 -14.54 -1.29 3.98
C GLN A 98 -13.40 -1.41 4.99
N LEU A 99 -12.23 -1.83 4.55
CA LEU A 99 -11.04 -1.93 5.39
C LEU A 99 -10.66 -0.57 5.97
N PHE A 100 -10.66 0.47 5.13
CA PHE A 100 -10.37 1.82 5.60
C PHE A 100 -11.40 2.30 6.61
N GLU A 101 -12.69 2.07 6.35
CA GLU A 101 -13.76 2.47 7.26
C GLU A 101 -13.64 1.77 8.61
N GLU A 102 -13.37 0.47 8.61
CA GLU A 102 -13.20 -0.32 9.83
C GLU A 102 -12.00 0.13 10.66
N ASN A 103 -10.98 0.69 10.01
CA ASN A 103 -9.75 1.11 10.68
C ASN A 103 -9.66 2.63 10.88
N GLY A 104 -10.73 3.36 10.59
CA GLY A 104 -10.76 4.81 10.78
C GLY A 104 -9.86 5.58 9.85
N VAL A 105 -9.55 5.03 8.68
CA VAL A 105 -8.70 5.68 7.67
C VAL A 105 -9.58 6.48 6.72
N SER A 106 -9.31 7.77 6.60
CA SER A 106 -10.04 8.65 5.69
C SER A 106 -9.68 8.38 4.24
N TYR A 107 -10.68 8.40 3.37
CA TYR A 107 -10.50 8.27 1.93
C TYR A 107 -11.65 8.98 1.21
N ASP A 108 -11.48 9.22 -0.09
CA ASP A 108 -12.50 9.84 -0.94
C ASP A 108 -13.41 8.76 -1.52
N LYS A 109 -14.61 8.64 -0.98
CA LYS A 109 -15.57 7.63 -1.41
C LYS A 109 -16.01 7.85 -2.85
N ASP A 110 -16.20 9.09 -3.28
CA ASP A 110 -16.58 9.40 -4.66
C ASP A 110 -15.50 8.95 -5.64
N ALA A 111 -14.24 9.17 -5.30
CA ALA A 111 -13.13 8.70 -6.13
C ALA A 111 -13.11 7.18 -6.22
N ALA A 112 -13.32 6.48 -5.10
CA ALA A 112 -13.39 5.03 -5.08
C ALA A 112 -14.52 4.51 -5.97
N ASP A 113 -15.69 5.15 -5.89
CA ASP A 113 -16.85 4.78 -6.72
C ASP A 113 -16.55 5.00 -8.21
N LYS A 114 -15.85 6.08 -8.56
CA LYS A 114 -15.45 6.37 -9.95
C LYS A 114 -14.52 5.31 -10.51
N ILE A 115 -13.61 4.78 -9.70
CA ILE A 115 -12.73 3.68 -10.14
C ILE A 115 -13.58 2.48 -10.53
N ARG A 116 -14.54 2.12 -9.70
CA ARG A 116 -15.42 0.96 -9.97
C ARG A 116 -16.29 1.18 -11.20
N GLU A 117 -16.85 2.38 -11.36
CA GLU A 117 -17.66 2.72 -12.53
C GLU A 117 -16.86 2.61 -13.83
N ALA A 118 -15.63 3.14 -13.83
CA ALA A 118 -14.77 3.09 -15.01
C ALA A 118 -14.44 1.65 -15.41
N ASN A 119 -14.27 0.75 -14.44
CA ASN A 119 -13.95 -0.65 -14.71
C ASN A 119 -15.17 -1.51 -15.02
N ALA A 120 -16.35 -1.09 -14.58
CA ALA A 120 -17.60 -1.81 -14.86
C ALA A 120 -18.03 -1.70 -16.31
N GLU A 121 -17.54 -0.68 -17.02
CA GLU A 121 -17.89 -0.45 -18.43
C GLU A 121 -17.08 -1.30 -19.41
N GLU A 122 -16.07 -2.02 -18.94
CA GLU A 122 -15.23 -2.85 -19.79
C GLU A 122 -15.83 -4.20 -20.13
#